data_b22da7c46587f85a9bdd7b111ea023c7
#
_entry.id   b22da7c46587f85a9bdd7b111ea023c7
#
_cell.length_a   1.000
_cell.length_b   1.000
_cell.length_c   1.000
_cell.angle_alpha   90.00
_cell.angle_beta   90.00
_cell.angle_gamma   90.00
#
_symmetry.space_group_name_H-M   'P 1'
#
loop_
_entity.id
_entity.type
_entity.pdbx_description
1 polymer ?
#
loop_
_entity_poly.entity_id
_entity_poly.type
_entity_poly.pdbx_seq_one_letter_code
_entity_poly.pdbx_strand_id
1 'polypeptide(L)'
;MPIDLIKLEGMVFYGYHGVNEEEKLKGQKFVVDIDLFCDLSLAGKSDDLSDTINYSTVYRIAKEILEGESYNLLEALAEKIANSILSNWPRITVKIKISKPDVPIKGSFLSNAAIEITRKL
;
A
#
# COMPACT_ATOMS: atom_id res chain seq x y z
N MET A 1 -19.01 -11.25 0.67
CA MET A 1 -17.89 -10.35 0.97
C MET A 1 -17.51 -10.45 2.43
N PRO A 2 -16.26 -10.79 2.77
CA PRO A 2 -15.85 -10.79 4.17
C PRO A 2 -15.97 -9.38 4.76
N ILE A 3 -16.41 -9.31 6.00
CA ILE A 3 -16.50 -8.04 6.72
C ILE A 3 -15.30 -7.82 7.65
N ASP A 4 -14.48 -8.85 7.82
CA ASP A 4 -13.26 -8.73 8.62
C ASP A 4 -12.14 -8.16 7.78
N LEU A 5 -11.20 -7.51 8.44
CA LEU A 5 -10.06 -7.01 7.70
C LEU A 5 -8.82 -6.91 8.59
N ILE A 6 -7.66 -7.02 7.94
CA ILE A 6 -6.36 -6.74 8.53
C ILE A 6 -5.95 -5.36 8.03
N LYS A 7 -5.47 -4.51 8.92
CA LYS A 7 -5.07 -3.14 8.56
C LYS A 7 -3.58 -2.94 8.86
N LEU A 8 -2.86 -2.43 7.85
CA LEU A 8 -1.52 -1.89 8.07
C LEU A 8 -1.63 -0.39 7.85
N GLU A 9 -1.44 0.36 8.91
CA GLU A 9 -1.70 1.80 8.91
C GLU A 9 -0.43 2.61 9.09
N GLY A 10 -0.29 3.65 8.28
CA GLY A 10 0.77 4.62 8.45
C GLY A 10 2.18 4.09 8.16
N MET A 11 2.32 3.20 7.19
CA MET A 11 3.64 2.72 6.78
C MET A 11 4.38 3.83 6.04
N VAL A 12 5.53 4.22 6.54
CA VAL A 12 6.32 5.32 5.94
C VAL A 12 7.51 4.73 5.20
N PHE A 13 7.63 5.11 3.92
CA PHE A 13 8.75 4.70 3.08
C PHE A 13 9.31 5.93 2.37
N TYR A 14 10.60 5.91 2.08
CA TYR A 14 11.24 6.93 1.30
C TYR A 14 11.43 6.41 -0.12
N GLY A 15 11.00 7.18 -1.11
CA GLY A 15 11.07 6.76 -2.51
C GLY A 15 11.29 7.93 -3.46
N TYR A 16 11.50 7.61 -4.74
CA TYR A 16 11.85 8.59 -5.77
C TYR A 16 10.80 8.58 -6.87
N HIS A 17 9.54 8.76 -6.47
CA HIS A 17 8.39 8.70 -7.35
C HIS A 17 7.79 10.08 -7.57
N GLY A 18 7.27 10.31 -8.76
CA GLY A 18 6.61 11.56 -9.11
C GLY A 18 6.91 11.94 -10.55
N VAL A 19 6.16 12.90 -11.08
CA VAL A 19 6.34 13.38 -12.46
C VAL A 19 7.41 14.45 -12.57
N ASN A 20 7.72 15.15 -11.49
CA ASN A 20 8.70 16.23 -11.47
C ASN A 20 10.12 15.66 -11.33
N GLU A 21 11.06 16.24 -12.07
CA GLU A 21 12.48 15.88 -11.99
C GLU A 21 13.00 15.93 -10.57
N GLU A 22 12.63 16.96 -9.82
CA GLU A 22 13.07 17.15 -8.45
C GLU A 22 12.62 16.03 -7.52
N GLU A 23 11.40 15.53 -7.70
CA GLU A 23 10.88 14.40 -6.94
C GLU A 23 11.70 13.13 -7.21
N LYS A 24 12.11 12.94 -8.45
CA LYS A 24 12.92 11.78 -8.85
C LYS A 24 14.36 11.85 -8.36
N LEU A 25 14.89 13.07 -8.23
CA LEU A 25 16.28 13.26 -7.80
C LEU A 25 16.44 13.25 -6.28
N LYS A 26 15.57 13.96 -5.57
CA LYS A 26 15.67 14.11 -4.11
C LYS A 26 14.93 13.04 -3.34
N GLY A 27 13.87 12.49 -3.92
CA GLY A 27 12.99 11.58 -3.22
C GLY A 27 12.16 12.28 -2.16
N GLN A 28 11.29 11.53 -1.51
CA GLN A 28 10.41 12.05 -0.48
C GLN A 28 9.77 10.90 0.30
N LYS A 29 9.10 11.24 1.39
CA LYS A 29 8.33 10.26 2.16
C LYS A 29 6.99 9.97 1.48
N PHE A 30 6.59 8.72 1.54
CA PHE A 30 5.27 8.26 1.15
C PHE A 30 4.67 7.50 2.32
N VAL A 31 3.37 7.64 2.52
CA VAL A 31 2.66 6.90 3.57
C VAL A 31 1.70 5.94 2.89
N VAL A 32 1.79 4.67 3.26
CA VAL A 32 0.97 3.61 2.67
C VAL A 32 0.08 2.99 3.74
N ASP A 33 -1.21 2.90 3.43
CA ASP A 33 -2.18 2.21 4.25
C ASP A 33 -2.78 1.08 3.43
N ILE A 34 -2.84 -0.12 3.99
CA ILE A 34 -3.35 -1.30 3.31
C ILE A 34 -4.41 -1.97 4.19
N ASP A 35 -5.58 -2.21 3.61
CA ASP A 35 -6.64 -3.00 4.23
C ASP A 35 -6.79 -4.29 3.43
N LEU A 36 -6.76 -5.43 4.13
CA LEU A 36 -6.94 -6.75 3.55
C LEU A 36 -8.28 -7.30 4.05
N PHE A 37 -9.25 -7.37 3.14
CA PHE A 37 -10.59 -7.88 3.48
C PHE A 37 -10.61 -9.39 3.33
N CYS A 38 -10.74 -10.09 4.44
CA CYS A 38 -10.69 -11.54 4.49
C CYS A 38 -11.45 -12.05 5.73
N ASP A 39 -11.78 -13.34 5.71
CA ASP A 39 -12.43 -13.97 6.87
C ASP A 39 -11.35 -14.35 7.88
N LEU A 40 -11.43 -13.82 9.10
CA LEU A 40 -10.47 -14.08 10.17
C LEU A 40 -10.97 -15.12 11.17
N SER A 41 -12.14 -15.72 10.94
CA SER A 41 -12.75 -16.63 11.90
C SER A 41 -11.95 -17.91 12.11
N LEU A 42 -11.39 -18.46 11.04
CA LEU A 42 -10.60 -19.70 11.13
C LEU A 42 -9.34 -19.49 11.99
N ALA A 43 -8.59 -18.42 11.69
CA ALA A 43 -7.41 -18.09 12.48
C ALA A 43 -7.76 -17.78 13.93
N GLY A 44 -8.91 -17.14 14.16
CA GLY A 44 -9.40 -16.85 15.51
C GLY A 44 -9.67 -18.10 16.33
N LYS A 45 -10.03 -19.19 15.67
CA LYS A 45 -10.30 -20.49 16.34
C LYS A 45 -9.05 -21.34 16.47
N SER A 46 -8.21 -21.35 15.45
CA SER A 46 -7.04 -22.26 15.39
C SER A 46 -5.81 -21.68 16.08
N ASP A 47 -5.72 -20.37 16.15
CA ASP A 47 -4.52 -19.67 16.64
C ASP A 47 -3.27 -20.08 15.84
N ASP A 48 -3.44 -20.34 14.54
CA ASP A 48 -2.38 -20.80 13.65
C ASP A 48 -2.16 -19.74 12.56
N LEU A 49 -0.92 -19.28 12.42
CA LEU A 49 -0.56 -18.26 11.44
C LEU A 49 -0.86 -18.70 10.00
N SER A 50 -0.80 -20.01 9.73
CA SER A 50 -1.08 -20.53 8.38
C SER A 50 -2.55 -20.34 7.95
N ASP A 51 -3.44 -20.06 8.90
CA ASP A 51 -4.86 -19.83 8.62
C ASP A 51 -5.21 -18.35 8.42
N THR A 52 -4.21 -17.50 8.35
CA THR A 52 -4.40 -16.06 8.11
C THR A 52 -3.32 -15.53 7.18
N ILE A 53 -3.30 -14.22 6.99
CA ILE A 53 -2.28 -13.55 6.19
C ILE A 53 -1.21 -12.99 7.12
N ASN A 54 0.04 -13.34 6.86
CA ASN A 54 1.15 -12.76 7.59
C ASN A 54 1.39 -11.34 7.10
N TYR A 55 0.98 -10.35 7.90
CA TYR A 55 1.10 -8.94 7.49
C TYR A 55 2.57 -8.47 7.38
N SER A 56 3.50 -9.20 7.97
CA SER A 56 4.93 -8.89 7.76
C SER A 56 5.33 -9.08 6.30
N THR A 57 4.75 -10.09 5.63
CA THR A 57 4.96 -10.31 4.20
C THR A 57 4.36 -9.16 3.38
N VAL A 58 3.18 -8.69 3.76
CA VAL A 58 2.52 -7.56 3.09
C VAL A 58 3.36 -6.29 3.26
N TYR A 59 3.87 -6.04 4.45
CA TYR A 59 4.76 -4.90 4.70
C TYR A 59 5.99 -4.93 3.78
N ARG A 60 6.60 -6.11 3.65
CA ARG A 60 7.78 -6.28 2.81
C ARG A 60 7.47 -6.02 1.34
N ILE A 61 6.32 -6.47 0.85
CA ILE A 61 5.88 -6.20 -0.51
C ILE A 61 5.78 -4.69 -0.75
N ALA A 62 5.12 -3.97 0.13
CA ALA A 62 4.98 -2.52 0.02
C ALA A 62 6.34 -1.83 0.06
N LYS A 63 7.19 -2.23 0.98
CA LYS A 63 8.55 -1.67 1.14
C LYS A 63 9.38 -1.85 -0.13
N GLU A 64 9.41 -3.04 -0.68
CA GLU A 64 10.20 -3.34 -1.88
C GLU A 64 9.74 -2.51 -3.08
N ILE A 65 8.44 -2.31 -3.22
CA ILE A 65 7.89 -1.52 -4.32
C ILE A 65 8.14 -0.03 -4.11
N LEU A 66 7.87 0.49 -2.92
CA LEU A 66 8.06 1.92 -2.62
C LEU A 66 9.53 2.34 -2.66
N GLU A 67 10.44 1.49 -2.23
CA GLU A 67 11.88 1.77 -2.19
C GLU A 67 12.61 1.31 -3.45
N GLY A 68 11.91 0.72 -4.38
CA GLY A 68 12.48 0.19 -5.61
C GLY A 68 12.46 1.18 -6.76
N GLU A 69 12.18 0.66 -7.95
CA GLU A 69 12.14 1.41 -9.19
C GLU A 69 11.22 2.64 -9.11
N SER A 70 11.66 3.75 -9.71
CA SER A 70 10.89 5.00 -9.73
C SER A 70 9.70 4.92 -10.68
N TYR A 71 8.53 5.34 -10.19
CA TYR A 71 7.31 5.46 -10.99
C TYR A 71 6.84 6.91 -10.99
N ASN A 72 6.13 7.30 -12.05
CA ASN A 72 5.60 8.65 -12.16
C ASN A 72 4.39 8.89 -11.28
N LEU A 73 3.53 7.89 -11.15
CA LEU A 73 2.22 8.03 -10.54
C LEU A 73 2.05 7.12 -9.32
N LEU A 74 1.37 7.63 -8.30
CA LEU A 74 0.99 6.84 -7.12
C LEU A 74 0.11 5.68 -7.51
N GLU A 75 -0.73 5.86 -8.52
CA GLU A 75 -1.62 4.82 -9.05
C GLU A 75 -0.84 3.60 -9.54
N ALA A 76 0.29 3.82 -10.20
CA ALA A 76 1.13 2.73 -10.67
C ALA A 76 1.73 1.93 -9.52
N LEU A 77 2.18 2.62 -8.47
CA LEU A 77 2.69 1.98 -7.25
C LEU A 77 1.59 1.14 -6.59
N ALA A 78 0.41 1.71 -6.45
CA ALA A 78 -0.71 1.04 -5.80
C ALA A 78 -1.15 -0.21 -6.56
N GLU A 79 -1.23 -0.14 -7.90
CA GLU A 79 -1.56 -1.30 -8.71
C GLU A 79 -0.52 -2.41 -8.56
N LYS A 80 0.75 -2.04 -8.52
CA LYS A 80 1.84 -3.00 -8.36
C LYS A 80 1.77 -3.71 -7.02
N ILE A 81 1.49 -2.98 -5.95
CA ILE A 81 1.30 -3.55 -4.61
C ILE A 81 0.09 -4.49 -4.61
N ALA A 82 -1.03 -4.05 -5.17
CA ALA A 82 -2.26 -4.86 -5.23
C ALA A 82 -2.03 -6.16 -5.98
N ASN A 83 -1.39 -6.10 -7.14
CA ASN A 83 -1.11 -7.28 -7.96
C ASN A 83 -0.23 -8.28 -7.20
N SER A 84 0.80 -7.79 -6.51
CA SER A 84 1.69 -8.65 -5.75
C SER A 84 0.97 -9.33 -4.58
N ILE A 85 0.14 -8.58 -3.87
CA ILE A 85 -0.65 -9.14 -2.75
C ILE A 85 -1.63 -10.19 -3.28
N LEU A 86 -2.37 -9.88 -4.33
CA LEU A 86 -3.38 -10.80 -4.88
C LEU A 86 -2.76 -12.02 -5.54
N SER A 87 -1.51 -11.96 -5.98
CA SER A 87 -0.77 -13.14 -6.45
C SER A 87 -0.55 -14.14 -5.32
N ASN A 88 -0.33 -13.65 -4.11
CA ASN A 88 -0.09 -14.49 -2.94
C ASN A 88 -1.40 -14.93 -2.29
N TRP A 89 -2.42 -14.08 -2.30
CA TRP A 89 -3.72 -14.35 -1.68
C TRP A 89 -4.84 -13.97 -2.66
N PRO A 90 -5.16 -14.84 -3.64
CA PRO A 90 -6.07 -14.47 -4.73
C PRO A 90 -7.55 -14.34 -4.35
N ARG A 91 -7.94 -14.76 -3.15
CA ARG A 91 -9.35 -14.76 -2.74
C ARG A 91 -9.78 -13.56 -1.91
N ILE A 92 -8.85 -12.67 -1.62
CA ILE A 92 -9.15 -11.50 -0.80
C ILE A 92 -9.44 -10.28 -1.65
N THR A 93 -9.93 -9.24 -0.99
CA THR A 93 -10.04 -7.91 -1.56
C THR A 93 -9.01 -7.04 -0.84
N VAL A 94 -8.28 -6.22 -1.59
CA VAL A 94 -7.26 -5.34 -1.03
C VAL A 94 -7.59 -3.90 -1.34
N LYS A 95 -7.44 -3.03 -0.34
CA LYS A 95 -7.58 -1.59 -0.50
C LYS A 95 -6.26 -0.94 -0.15
N ILE A 96 -5.75 -0.11 -1.04
CA ILE A 96 -4.46 0.54 -0.89
C ILE A 96 -4.63 2.03 -1.00
N LYS A 97 -4.10 2.75 -0.02
CA LYS A 97 -4.02 4.21 -0.03
C LYS A 97 -2.57 4.60 0.02
N ILE A 98 -2.14 5.45 -0.91
CA ILE A 98 -0.79 6.02 -0.89
C ILE A 98 -0.91 7.51 -0.80
N SER A 99 -0.26 8.09 0.20
CA SER A 99 -0.28 9.52 0.48
C SER A 99 1.11 10.12 0.27
N LYS A 100 1.10 11.33 -0.23
CA LYS A 100 2.31 12.13 -0.44
C LYS A 100 2.20 13.35 0.48
N PRO A 101 2.90 13.36 1.64
CA PRO A 101 2.82 14.52 2.56
C PRO A 101 3.40 15.80 1.98
N ASP A 102 4.50 15.67 1.22
CA ASP A 102 5.15 16.83 0.59
C ASP A 102 4.63 16.99 -0.83
N VAL A 103 3.52 17.73 -0.97
CA VAL A 103 2.84 17.89 -2.24
C VAL A 103 3.51 18.99 -3.05
N PRO A 104 3.98 18.71 -4.29
CA PRO A 104 4.69 19.69 -5.10
C PRO A 104 3.74 20.65 -5.84
N ILE A 105 2.80 21.24 -5.13
CA ILE A 105 1.89 22.25 -5.66
C ILE A 105 2.31 23.59 -5.08
N LYS A 106 2.90 24.41 -5.92
CA LYS A 106 3.45 25.70 -5.50
C LYS A 106 2.34 26.59 -4.89
N GLY A 107 2.61 27.10 -3.68
CA GLY A 107 1.69 27.99 -2.98
C GLY A 107 0.51 27.28 -2.32
N SER A 108 0.50 25.97 -2.28
CA SER A 108 -0.60 25.22 -1.67
C SER A 108 -0.43 25.06 -0.16
N PHE A 109 -1.57 24.86 0.51
CA PHE A 109 -1.63 24.54 1.93
C PHE A 109 -2.58 23.34 2.08
N LEU A 110 -2.00 22.13 2.17
CA LEU A 110 -2.77 20.92 2.40
C LEU A 110 -1.91 19.92 3.16
N SER A 111 -2.57 18.99 3.85
CA SER A 111 -1.86 17.98 4.66
C SER A 111 -1.14 16.96 3.80
N ASN A 112 -1.78 16.54 2.71
CA ASN A 112 -1.22 15.54 1.81
C ASN A 112 -2.09 15.45 0.56
N ALA A 113 -1.57 14.77 -0.47
CA ALA A 113 -2.36 14.30 -1.58
C ALA A 113 -2.32 12.79 -1.56
N ALA A 114 -3.41 12.13 -1.87
CA ALA A 114 -3.49 10.68 -1.78
C ALA A 114 -4.35 10.09 -2.88
N ILE A 115 -4.08 8.84 -3.21
CA ILE A 115 -4.98 8.02 -4.03
C ILE A 115 -5.35 6.78 -3.23
N GLU A 116 -6.48 6.20 -3.59
CA GLU A 116 -6.98 5.01 -2.92
C GLU A 116 -7.62 4.12 -3.95
N ILE A 117 -7.23 2.86 -3.98
CA ILE A 117 -7.79 1.87 -4.91
C ILE A 117 -8.25 0.65 -4.14
N THR A 118 -9.25 -0.04 -4.69
CA THR A 118 -9.73 -1.33 -4.17
C THR A 118 -9.69 -2.33 -5.31
N ARG A 119 -9.08 -3.50 -5.08
CA ARG A 119 -8.89 -4.51 -6.11
C ARG A 119 -9.17 -5.91 -5.57
N LYS A 120 -9.67 -6.75 -6.46
CA LYS A 120 -9.85 -8.19 -6.23
C LYS A 120 -9.66 -8.90 -7.57
N LEU A 121 -9.35 -10.18 -7.53
CA LEU A 121 -9.30 -11.00 -8.73
C LEU A 121 -10.68 -11.48 -9.14
#